data_317297bf22179ddf86fc397d9e75ca94
#
_entry.id   317297bf22179ddf86fc397d9e75ca94
#
_cell.length_a   1.000
_cell.length_b   1.000
_cell.length_c   1.000
_cell.angle_alpha   90.00
_cell.angle_beta   90.00
_cell.angle_gamma   90.00
#
_symmetry.space_group_name_H-M   'P 1'
#
loop_
_entity.id
_entity.type
_entity.pdbx_description
1 polymer ?
#
loop_
_entity_poly.entity_id
_entity_poly.type
_entity_poly.pdbx_seq_one_letter_code
_entity_poly.pdbx_strand_id
1 'polypeptide(L)'
;PTRLRMSAFGPFAGVAEIDFTLLGTEGIYLLAGETGAGKTTIFDAITFALFGQCSGELRKPEDLRSDYASPDMPTYVDLTFELRGKSYRIKRDPGGYPRAKKRGEGTTICLAEATLEMPDGSQLSGKRVTEKVVELLGIDANQFGQIVMLAQGDFESFNSAYQAIAPYQYAHGEQIPASYQRALEHKKVDKSI
;
A
#
# COMPACT_ATOMS: atom_id res chain seq x y z
N PRO A 1 4.01 3.18 8.10
CA PRO A 1 2.66 3.69 8.34
C PRO A 1 2.39 3.76 9.84
N THR A 2 1.62 4.78 10.27
CA THR A 2 1.10 4.88 11.63
C THR A 2 -0.41 4.66 11.66
N ARG A 3 -1.12 5.09 10.62
CA ARG A 3 -2.57 4.91 10.51
C ARG A 3 -2.98 4.75 9.05
N LEU A 4 -3.86 3.80 8.77
CA LEU A 4 -4.47 3.60 7.48
C LEU A 4 -5.99 3.59 7.64
N ARG A 5 -6.69 4.40 6.85
CA ARG A 5 -8.14 4.43 6.78
C ARG A 5 -8.58 4.26 5.32
N MET A 6 -9.42 3.29 5.09
CA MET A 6 -9.98 2.97 3.78
C MET A 6 -11.49 3.15 3.84
N SER A 7 -12.09 3.69 2.78
CA SER A 7 -13.54 3.84 2.66
C SER A 7 -14.00 3.29 1.33
N ALA A 8 -14.99 2.41 1.34
CA ALA A 8 -15.54 1.76 0.14
C ALA A 8 -14.43 1.20 -0.77
N PHE A 9 -13.48 0.46 -0.22
CA PHE A 9 -12.24 0.05 -0.89
C PHE A 9 -12.07 -1.48 -0.85
N GLY A 10 -11.89 -2.11 -2.01
CA GLY A 10 -11.78 -3.56 -2.15
C GLY A 10 -12.96 -4.31 -1.52
N PRO A 11 -12.75 -5.26 -0.60
CA PRO A 11 -13.83 -5.99 0.06
C PRO A 11 -14.55 -5.15 1.15
N PHE A 12 -14.03 -3.98 1.50
CA PHE A 12 -14.59 -3.15 2.56
C PHE A 12 -15.67 -2.22 2.02
N ALA A 13 -16.93 -2.54 2.25
CA ALA A 13 -18.07 -1.71 1.80
C ALA A 13 -18.17 -0.37 2.53
N GLY A 14 -17.75 -0.32 3.80
CA GLY A 14 -17.75 0.85 4.65
C GLY A 14 -16.36 1.43 4.89
N VAL A 15 -16.17 2.02 6.07
CA VAL A 15 -14.88 2.51 6.52
C VAL A 15 -14.18 1.42 7.33
N ALA A 16 -12.96 1.08 6.91
CA ALA A 16 -12.03 0.24 7.67
C ALA A 16 -10.85 1.10 8.13
N GLU A 17 -10.40 0.89 9.34
CA GLU A 17 -9.29 1.65 9.93
C GLU A 17 -8.31 0.73 10.63
N ILE A 18 -7.03 0.98 10.43
CA ILE A 18 -5.92 0.27 11.08
C ILE A 18 -5.03 1.30 11.73
N ASP A 19 -4.86 1.16 13.03
CA ASP A 19 -3.87 1.91 13.81
C ASP A 19 -2.66 1.02 14.03
N PHE A 20 -1.59 1.27 13.28
CA PHE A 20 -0.35 0.50 13.38
C PHE A 20 0.42 0.79 14.66
N THR A 21 0.14 1.90 15.36
CA THR A 21 0.81 2.24 16.62
C THR A 21 0.41 1.26 17.73
N LEU A 22 -0.73 0.59 17.59
CA LEU A 22 -1.22 -0.43 18.54
C LEU A 22 -0.56 -1.79 18.37
N LEU A 23 0.19 -2.01 17.27
CA LEU A 23 0.81 -3.31 16.96
C LEU A 23 2.12 -3.56 17.72
N GLY A 24 2.57 -2.61 18.54
CA GLY A 24 3.80 -2.71 19.31
C GLY A 24 5.03 -2.18 18.56
N THR A 25 6.21 -2.36 19.15
CA THR A 25 7.49 -1.79 18.67
C THR A 25 8.43 -2.80 18.03
N GLU A 26 8.04 -4.08 17.99
CA GLU A 26 8.90 -5.19 17.50
C GLU A 26 9.18 -5.13 15.99
N GLY A 27 8.47 -4.31 15.24
CA GLY A 27 8.70 -4.08 13.80
C GLY A 27 8.27 -5.22 12.87
N ILE A 28 7.79 -6.35 13.41
CA ILE A 28 7.29 -7.50 12.64
C ILE A 28 5.86 -7.80 13.08
N TYR A 29 4.94 -7.84 12.12
CA TYR A 29 3.52 -8.10 12.38
C TYR A 29 3.00 -9.23 11.50
N LEU A 30 2.16 -10.08 12.07
CA LEU A 30 1.43 -11.11 11.34
C LEU A 30 0.02 -10.64 11.03
N LEU A 31 -0.32 -10.51 9.75
CA LEU A 31 -1.68 -10.25 9.28
C LEU A 31 -2.35 -11.59 8.95
N ALA A 32 -3.13 -12.12 9.89
CA ALA A 32 -3.86 -13.38 9.75
C ALA A 32 -5.33 -13.15 9.39
N GLY A 33 -5.93 -14.11 8.69
CA GLY A 33 -7.35 -14.08 8.30
C GLY A 33 -7.62 -15.04 7.15
N GLU A 34 -8.88 -15.33 6.88
CA GLU A 34 -9.33 -16.19 5.80
C GLU A 34 -8.97 -15.63 4.42
N THR A 35 -8.98 -16.50 3.40
CA THR A 35 -8.82 -16.07 2.01
C THR A 35 -9.98 -15.14 1.64
N GLY A 36 -9.67 -14.01 0.99
CA GLY A 36 -10.68 -12.99 0.67
C GLY A 36 -10.96 -11.96 1.78
N ALA A 37 -10.42 -12.11 2.99
CA ALA A 37 -10.64 -11.17 4.11
C ALA A 37 -10.01 -9.77 3.91
N GLY A 38 -9.38 -9.50 2.76
CA GLY A 38 -8.82 -8.18 2.46
C GLY A 38 -7.38 -7.96 2.93
N LYS A 39 -6.64 -9.01 3.28
CA LYS A 39 -5.22 -8.88 3.70
C LYS A 39 -4.36 -8.17 2.66
N THR A 40 -4.43 -8.60 1.40
CA THR A 40 -3.71 -7.99 0.29
C THR A 40 -4.21 -6.56 0.01
N THR A 41 -5.48 -6.29 0.23
CA THR A 41 -6.09 -4.97 0.04
C THR A 41 -5.46 -3.89 0.93
N ILE A 42 -4.93 -4.25 2.10
CA ILE A 42 -4.21 -3.32 2.98
C ILE A 42 -2.93 -2.82 2.29
N PHE A 43 -2.21 -3.72 1.65
CA PHE A 43 -1.01 -3.37 0.87
C PHE A 43 -1.36 -2.58 -0.38
N ASP A 44 -2.42 -2.97 -1.10
CA ASP A 44 -2.96 -2.21 -2.23
C ASP A 44 -3.31 -0.78 -1.82
N ALA A 45 -3.94 -0.61 -0.66
CA ALA A 45 -4.30 0.70 -0.13
C ALA A 45 -3.06 1.55 0.19
N ILE A 46 -2.01 0.98 0.79
CA ILE A 46 -0.76 1.69 1.07
C ILE A 46 -0.09 2.12 -0.23
N THR A 47 0.04 1.21 -1.21
CA THR A 47 0.64 1.50 -2.51
C THR A 47 -0.15 2.56 -3.26
N PHE A 48 -1.49 2.44 -3.28
CA PHE A 48 -2.36 3.43 -3.89
C PHE A 48 -2.24 4.80 -3.20
N ALA A 49 -2.24 4.86 -1.88
CA ALA A 49 -2.07 6.12 -1.15
C ALA A 49 -0.75 6.80 -1.54
N LEU A 50 0.36 6.06 -1.55
CA LEU A 50 1.68 6.61 -1.85
C LEU A 50 1.82 7.03 -3.30
N PHE A 51 1.46 6.17 -4.25
CA PHE A 51 1.81 6.35 -5.66
C PHE A 51 0.62 6.57 -6.60
N GLY A 52 -0.62 6.36 -6.15
CA GLY A 52 -1.82 6.45 -6.99
C GLY A 52 -1.95 5.28 -7.98
N GLN A 53 -1.25 4.17 -7.72
CA GLN A 53 -1.25 2.96 -8.53
C GLN A 53 -1.62 1.76 -7.66
N CYS A 54 -2.16 0.70 -8.29
CA CYS A 54 -2.42 -0.56 -7.61
C CYS A 54 -1.12 -1.37 -7.48
N SER A 55 -1.07 -2.29 -6.51
CA SER A 55 -0.03 -3.30 -6.44
C SER A 55 -0.31 -4.36 -7.52
N GLY A 56 0.52 -4.39 -8.57
CA GLY A 56 0.39 -5.28 -9.72
C GLY A 56 -0.26 -4.64 -10.95
N GLU A 57 0.00 -5.24 -12.11
CA GLU A 57 -0.36 -4.68 -13.42
C GLU A 57 -1.82 -4.88 -13.82
N LEU A 58 -2.58 -5.73 -13.10
CA LEU A 58 -3.89 -6.20 -13.51
C LEU A 58 -5.07 -5.33 -13.05
N ARG A 59 -4.87 -4.45 -12.07
CA ARG A 59 -5.94 -3.62 -11.49
C ARG A 59 -5.73 -2.15 -11.82
N LYS A 60 -6.82 -1.49 -12.25
CA LYS A 60 -6.86 -0.05 -12.41
C LYS A 60 -7.32 0.61 -11.12
N PRO A 61 -6.95 1.89 -10.86
CA PRO A 61 -7.43 2.63 -9.70
C PRO A 61 -8.96 2.67 -9.56
N GLU A 62 -9.70 2.72 -10.68
CA GLU A 62 -11.16 2.70 -10.71
C GLU A 62 -11.76 1.39 -10.17
N ASP A 63 -11.02 0.27 -10.30
CA ASP A 63 -11.42 -1.06 -9.84
C ASP A 63 -11.21 -1.25 -8.32
N LEU A 64 -10.64 -0.25 -7.65
CA LEU A 64 -10.40 -0.28 -6.21
C LEU A 64 -11.64 0.00 -5.36
N ARG A 65 -12.70 0.58 -5.98
CA ARG A 65 -13.96 0.77 -5.28
C ARG A 65 -14.61 -0.56 -4.96
N SER A 66 -15.13 -0.67 -3.75
CA SER A 66 -15.90 -1.84 -3.32
C SER A 66 -17.21 -1.97 -4.09
N ASP A 67 -17.45 -3.13 -4.68
CA ASP A 67 -18.73 -3.48 -5.33
C ASP A 67 -19.89 -3.54 -4.32
N TYR A 68 -19.58 -3.70 -3.04
CA TYR A 68 -20.55 -3.79 -1.96
C TYR A 68 -20.86 -2.43 -1.33
N ALA A 69 -20.21 -1.36 -1.77
CA ALA A 69 -20.39 -0.03 -1.20
C ALA A 69 -21.68 0.63 -1.66
N SER A 70 -22.37 1.31 -0.72
CA SER A 70 -23.49 2.18 -1.07
C SER A 70 -23.06 3.26 -2.07
N PRO A 71 -23.93 3.64 -3.04
CA PRO A 71 -23.62 4.69 -4.01
C PRO A 71 -23.20 6.03 -3.38
N ASP A 72 -23.70 6.33 -2.18
CA ASP A 72 -23.38 7.56 -1.46
C ASP A 72 -22.04 7.52 -0.73
N MET A 73 -21.47 6.31 -0.55
CA MET A 73 -20.22 6.14 0.18
C MET A 73 -19.04 6.62 -0.68
N PRO A 74 -18.23 7.58 -0.21
CA PRO A 74 -17.04 8.01 -0.93
C PRO A 74 -15.96 6.93 -0.88
N THR A 75 -15.22 6.78 -1.98
CA THR A 75 -14.06 5.89 -2.03
C THR A 75 -12.79 6.69 -1.78
N TYR A 76 -12.02 6.33 -0.78
CA TYR A 76 -10.73 6.95 -0.53
C TYR A 76 -9.83 6.06 0.33
N VAL A 77 -8.54 6.32 0.23
CA VAL A 77 -7.52 5.87 1.18
C VAL A 77 -6.90 7.09 1.83
N ASP A 78 -6.73 7.02 3.16
CA ASP A 78 -6.13 8.06 3.98
C ASP A 78 -5.03 7.38 4.82
N LEU A 79 -3.78 7.68 4.47
CA LEU A 79 -2.58 7.08 5.05
C LEU A 79 -1.80 8.14 5.81
N THR A 80 -1.56 7.89 7.10
CA THR A 80 -0.58 8.64 7.88
C THR A 80 0.67 7.79 8.05
N PHE A 81 1.83 8.38 7.83
CA PHE A 81 3.11 7.72 8.00
C PHE A 81 4.16 8.66 8.55
N GLU A 82 5.17 8.08 9.17
CA GLU A 82 6.33 8.80 9.68
C GLU A 82 7.56 8.49 8.82
N LEU A 83 8.32 9.51 8.50
CA LEU A 83 9.59 9.38 7.81
C LEU A 83 10.62 10.32 8.46
N ARG A 84 11.71 9.77 8.95
CA ARG A 84 12.80 10.52 9.61
C ARG A 84 12.29 11.44 10.75
N GLY A 85 11.38 10.92 11.58
CA GLY A 85 10.78 11.63 12.70
C GLY A 85 9.78 12.73 12.32
N LYS A 86 9.32 12.76 11.06
CA LYS A 86 8.35 13.73 10.54
C LYS A 86 7.10 13.02 10.09
N SER A 87 5.92 13.51 10.48
CA SER A 87 4.63 12.94 10.13
C SER A 87 4.10 13.55 8.83
N TYR A 88 3.55 12.69 7.97
CA TYR A 88 2.93 13.01 6.69
C TYR A 88 1.56 12.35 6.62
N ARG A 89 0.60 12.99 5.95
CA ARG A 89 -0.72 12.40 5.70
C ARG A 89 -1.09 12.54 4.24
N ILE A 90 -1.41 11.41 3.60
CA ILE A 90 -1.86 11.35 2.21
C ILE A 90 -3.30 10.87 2.19
N LYS A 91 -4.14 11.59 1.45
CA LYS A 91 -5.49 11.13 1.12
C LYS A 91 -5.66 11.09 -0.38
N ARG A 92 -6.14 9.93 -0.90
CA ARG A 92 -6.45 9.75 -2.32
C ARG A 92 -7.84 9.17 -2.52
N ASP A 93 -8.53 9.71 -3.54
CA ASP A 93 -9.74 9.15 -4.13
C ASP A 93 -9.38 8.64 -5.54
N PRO A 94 -9.70 7.38 -5.89
CA PRO A 94 -9.38 6.84 -7.22
C PRO A 94 -10.20 7.51 -8.33
N GLY A 95 -11.35 8.11 -8.02
CA GLY A 95 -12.29 8.61 -9.02
C GLY A 95 -12.94 7.50 -9.86
N GLY A 96 -13.50 7.88 -11.00
CA GLY A 96 -14.06 6.94 -11.98
C GLY A 96 -15.41 6.33 -11.61
N TYR A 97 -15.95 6.56 -10.42
CA TYR A 97 -17.21 5.99 -9.97
C TYR A 97 -18.34 7.03 -9.90
N PRO A 98 -19.60 6.61 -10.10
CA PRO A 98 -20.75 7.51 -10.02
C PRO A 98 -21.07 7.86 -8.55
N ARG A 99 -21.44 9.11 -8.32
CA ARG A 99 -21.90 9.63 -7.03
C ARG A 99 -23.13 10.52 -7.24
N ALA A 100 -24.03 10.53 -6.28
CA ALA A 100 -25.15 11.45 -6.28
C ALA A 100 -24.68 12.91 -6.40
N LYS A 101 -25.34 13.69 -7.22
CA LYS A 101 -25.07 15.13 -7.34
C LYS A 101 -25.35 15.82 -6.01
N LYS A 102 -24.51 16.78 -5.63
CA LYS A 102 -24.74 17.61 -4.43
C LYS A 102 -25.96 18.53 -4.58
N ARG A 103 -26.36 18.84 -5.81
CA ARG A 103 -27.54 19.66 -6.15
C ARG A 103 -28.23 19.08 -7.37
N GLY A 104 -29.57 18.94 -7.31
CA GLY A 104 -30.39 18.36 -8.37
C GLY A 104 -30.41 16.83 -8.33
N GLU A 105 -31.17 16.21 -9.22
CA GLU A 105 -31.28 14.76 -9.36
C GLU A 105 -30.19 14.19 -10.29
N GLY A 106 -29.92 12.88 -10.14
CA GLY A 106 -28.98 12.13 -10.96
C GLY A 106 -27.58 11.98 -10.32
N THR A 107 -26.66 11.42 -11.10
CA THR A 107 -25.31 11.11 -10.69
C THR A 107 -24.27 11.93 -11.47
N THR A 108 -23.08 12.06 -10.90
CA THR A 108 -21.88 12.59 -11.56
C THR A 108 -20.72 11.64 -11.31
N ILE A 109 -19.76 11.60 -12.23
CA ILE A 109 -18.55 10.80 -12.04
C ILE A 109 -17.59 11.57 -11.12
N CYS A 110 -17.14 10.93 -10.07
CA CYS A 110 -16.09 11.44 -9.20
C CYS A 110 -14.78 11.56 -9.98
N LEU A 111 -14.08 12.65 -9.75
CA LEU A 111 -12.72 12.82 -10.27
C LEU A 111 -11.72 12.25 -9.28
N ALA A 112 -10.61 11.73 -9.80
CA ALA A 112 -9.50 11.31 -8.98
C ALA A 112 -8.89 12.52 -8.25
N GLU A 113 -8.67 12.39 -6.95
CA GLU A 113 -8.10 13.44 -6.12
C GLU A 113 -6.96 12.89 -5.28
N ALA A 114 -5.95 13.71 -5.04
CA ALA A 114 -4.84 13.40 -4.15
C ALA A 114 -4.43 14.64 -3.36
N THR A 115 -4.20 14.47 -2.07
CA THR A 115 -3.67 15.52 -1.19
C THR A 115 -2.57 14.93 -0.30
N LEU A 116 -1.53 15.71 -0.06
CA LEU A 116 -0.45 15.40 0.89
C LEU A 116 -0.30 16.56 1.85
N GLU A 117 -0.50 16.30 3.11
CA GLU A 117 -0.22 17.22 4.21
C GLU A 117 1.22 17.00 4.68
N MET A 118 1.99 18.07 4.69
CA MET A 118 3.40 18.09 5.07
C MET A 118 3.55 18.38 6.56
N PRO A 119 4.71 18.06 7.17
CA PRO A 119 4.95 18.29 8.60
C PRO A 119 4.86 19.75 9.06
N ASP A 120 5.04 20.70 8.15
CA ASP A 120 4.92 22.14 8.37
C ASP A 120 3.49 22.67 8.23
N GLY A 121 2.51 21.76 7.99
CA GLY A 121 1.10 22.12 7.74
C GLY A 121 0.80 22.55 6.30
N SER A 122 1.81 22.65 5.43
CA SER A 122 1.58 22.92 4.01
C SER A 122 0.93 21.73 3.31
N GLN A 123 0.17 21.98 2.25
CA GLN A 123 -0.56 20.95 1.52
C GLN A 123 -0.23 20.98 0.03
N LEU A 124 0.05 19.79 -0.52
CA LEU A 124 0.17 19.56 -1.95
C LEU A 124 -1.07 18.82 -2.47
N SER A 125 -1.39 19.01 -3.77
CA SER A 125 -2.52 18.33 -4.41
C SER A 125 -2.21 17.88 -5.83
N GLY A 126 -3.01 16.90 -6.32
CA GLY A 126 -2.93 16.37 -7.67
C GLY A 126 -1.61 15.64 -7.94
N LYS A 127 -1.01 15.82 -9.11
CA LYS A 127 0.19 15.12 -9.56
C LYS A 127 1.42 15.35 -8.67
N ARG A 128 1.52 16.55 -8.07
CA ARG A 128 2.63 16.91 -7.18
C ARG A 128 2.73 15.99 -5.95
N VAL A 129 1.63 15.36 -5.56
CA VAL A 129 1.62 14.41 -4.43
C VAL A 129 2.52 13.22 -4.71
N THR A 130 2.37 12.58 -5.88
CA THR A 130 3.19 11.42 -6.26
C THR A 130 4.65 11.80 -6.45
N GLU A 131 4.92 12.92 -7.12
CA GLU A 131 6.29 13.44 -7.32
C GLU A 131 6.99 13.66 -5.96
N LYS A 132 6.26 14.27 -5.00
CA LYS A 132 6.79 14.51 -3.66
C LYS A 132 7.01 13.23 -2.86
N VAL A 133 6.12 12.25 -2.99
CA VAL A 133 6.29 10.93 -2.34
C VAL A 133 7.52 10.22 -2.87
N VAL A 134 7.74 10.19 -4.19
CA VAL A 134 8.94 9.60 -4.80
C VAL A 134 10.20 10.32 -4.32
N GLU A 135 10.19 11.66 -4.25
CA GLU A 135 11.31 12.45 -3.69
C GLU A 135 11.60 12.09 -2.22
N LEU A 136 10.56 11.97 -1.39
CA LEU A 136 10.69 11.67 0.03
C LEU A 136 11.22 10.26 0.30
N LEU A 137 10.68 9.27 -0.44
CA LEU A 137 11.02 7.85 -0.25
C LEU A 137 12.29 7.45 -1.01
N GLY A 138 12.64 8.15 -2.10
CA GLY A 138 13.76 7.80 -2.97
C GLY A 138 13.50 6.59 -3.88
N ILE A 139 12.26 6.08 -3.93
CA ILE A 139 11.84 4.93 -4.74
C ILE A 139 10.50 5.22 -5.40
N ASP A 140 10.28 4.64 -6.57
CA ASP A 140 9.01 4.68 -7.29
C ASP A 140 8.08 3.51 -6.91
N ALA A 141 6.88 3.47 -7.52
CA ALA A 141 5.89 2.44 -7.24
C ALA A 141 6.37 1.01 -7.57
N ASN A 142 7.12 0.84 -8.65
CA ASN A 142 7.63 -0.46 -9.08
C ASN A 142 8.71 -0.96 -8.11
N GLN A 143 9.64 -0.07 -7.76
CA GLN A 143 10.68 -0.37 -6.78
C GLN A 143 10.08 -0.66 -5.40
N PHE A 144 9.06 0.12 -4.98
CA PHE A 144 8.34 -0.13 -3.75
C PHE A 144 7.68 -1.52 -3.75
N GLY A 145 6.99 -1.89 -4.84
CA GLY A 145 6.39 -3.22 -4.98
C GLY A 145 7.42 -4.35 -4.87
N GLN A 146 8.58 -4.20 -5.48
CA GLN A 146 9.64 -5.22 -5.47
C GLN A 146 10.37 -5.35 -4.12
N ILE A 147 10.54 -4.24 -3.39
CA ILE A 147 11.33 -4.20 -2.15
C ILE A 147 10.45 -4.41 -0.91
N VAL A 148 9.27 -3.78 -0.88
CA VAL A 148 8.43 -3.69 0.31
C VAL A 148 7.28 -4.70 0.29
N MET A 149 6.84 -5.12 -0.89
CA MET A 149 5.69 -5.99 -1.05
C MET A 149 6.06 -7.26 -1.81
N LEU A 150 6.30 -8.33 -1.07
CA LEU A 150 6.34 -9.66 -1.65
C LEU A 150 4.92 -10.18 -1.76
N ALA A 151 4.32 -10.04 -2.93
CA ALA A 151 3.01 -10.61 -3.20
C ALA A 151 3.07 -12.15 -3.10
N GLN A 152 1.97 -12.73 -2.63
CA GLN A 152 1.82 -14.18 -2.56
C GLN A 152 1.96 -14.77 -3.98
N GLY A 153 3.02 -15.52 -4.24
CA GLY A 153 3.35 -16.09 -5.55
C GLY A 153 4.59 -15.51 -6.23
N ASP A 154 5.03 -14.29 -5.87
CA ASP A 154 6.17 -13.60 -6.49
C ASP A 154 7.52 -13.91 -5.84
N PHE A 155 7.67 -15.13 -5.35
CA PHE A 155 8.91 -15.55 -4.71
C PHE A 155 10.10 -15.61 -5.69
N GLU A 156 9.83 -15.73 -6.99
CA GLU A 156 10.89 -15.65 -8.01
C GLU A 156 11.42 -14.23 -8.16
N SER A 157 10.55 -13.22 -8.08
CA SER A 157 10.93 -11.81 -8.06
C SER A 157 11.72 -11.45 -6.79
N PHE A 158 11.34 -12.03 -5.63
CA PHE A 158 12.10 -11.91 -4.39
C PHE A 158 13.49 -12.49 -4.50
N ASN A 159 13.60 -13.69 -5.08
CA ASN A 159 14.89 -14.35 -5.24
C ASN A 159 15.82 -13.53 -6.15
N SER A 160 15.28 -12.88 -7.18
CA SER A 160 16.01 -11.99 -8.07
C SER A 160 16.44 -10.70 -7.36
N ALA A 161 15.55 -10.06 -6.58
CA ALA A 161 15.86 -8.89 -5.78
C ALA A 161 16.86 -9.22 -4.66
N TYR A 162 16.71 -10.37 -4.00
CA TYR A 162 17.64 -10.86 -2.99
C TYR A 162 19.03 -11.13 -3.58
N GLN A 163 19.12 -11.76 -4.76
CA GLN A 163 20.38 -11.99 -5.46
C GLN A 163 21.07 -10.67 -5.87
N ALA A 164 20.31 -9.61 -6.12
CA ALA A 164 20.86 -8.29 -6.42
C ALA A 164 21.38 -7.55 -5.17
N ILE A 165 20.76 -7.78 -4.01
CA ILE A 165 21.11 -7.11 -2.74
C ILE A 165 22.14 -7.91 -1.93
N ALA A 166 22.11 -9.23 -1.99
CA ALA A 166 23.01 -10.11 -1.24
C ALA A 166 24.51 -9.80 -1.41
N PRO A 167 25.03 -9.51 -2.62
CA PRO A 167 26.42 -9.10 -2.80
C PRO A 167 26.78 -7.81 -2.04
N TYR A 168 25.83 -6.89 -1.92
CA TYR A 168 26.04 -5.60 -1.23
C TYR A 168 26.10 -5.80 0.30
N GLN A 169 25.25 -6.66 0.85
CA GLN A 169 25.24 -7.00 2.29
C GLN A 169 26.51 -7.75 2.70
N TYR A 170 26.99 -8.69 1.88
CA TYR A 170 28.25 -9.38 2.10
C TYR A 170 29.46 -8.44 2.08
N ALA A 171 29.46 -7.46 1.21
CA ALA A 171 30.55 -6.48 1.13
C ALA A 171 30.63 -5.55 2.36
N HIS A 172 29.54 -5.39 3.11
CA HIS A 172 29.44 -4.51 4.28
C HIS A 172 29.40 -5.27 5.62
N GLY A 173 29.58 -6.60 5.63
CA GLY A 173 29.71 -7.42 6.83
C GLY A 173 28.42 -7.66 7.62
N GLU A 174 27.27 -7.36 7.08
CA GLU A 174 25.97 -7.63 7.69
C GLU A 174 25.58 -9.10 7.50
N GLN A 175 25.31 -9.82 8.61
CA GLN A 175 24.83 -11.20 8.57
C GLN A 175 23.33 -11.23 8.25
N ILE A 176 22.94 -12.16 7.37
CA ILE A 176 21.52 -12.42 7.07
C ILE A 176 20.83 -12.87 8.37
N PRO A 177 19.73 -12.25 8.79
CA PRO A 177 18.98 -12.69 9.96
C PRO A 177 18.61 -14.17 9.90
N ALA A 178 18.73 -14.88 11.01
CA ALA A 178 18.48 -16.34 11.10
C ALA A 178 17.04 -16.74 10.69
N SER A 179 16.08 -15.82 10.75
CA SER A 179 14.72 -16.01 10.26
C SER A 179 14.66 -16.18 8.73
N TYR A 180 15.52 -15.50 7.99
CA TYR A 180 15.62 -15.62 6.53
C TYR A 180 16.37 -16.88 6.11
N GLN A 181 17.38 -17.29 6.87
CA GLN A 181 18.10 -18.54 6.61
C GLN A 181 17.17 -19.77 6.72
N ARG A 182 16.31 -19.81 7.75
CA ARG A 182 15.31 -20.87 7.92
C ARG A 182 14.27 -20.91 6.78
N ALA A 183 13.82 -19.77 6.28
CA ALA A 183 12.89 -19.72 5.16
C ALA A 183 13.50 -20.26 3.85
N LEU A 184 14.81 -20.09 3.64
CA LEU A 184 15.55 -20.61 2.50
C LEU A 184 15.80 -22.13 2.61
N GLU A 185 16.01 -22.64 3.83
CA GLU A 185 16.21 -24.08 4.08
C GLU A 185 14.93 -24.90 3.87
N HIS A 186 13.77 -24.40 4.30
CA HIS A 186 12.48 -25.07 4.09
C HIS A 186 12.10 -25.27 2.62
N LYS A 187 12.61 -24.45 1.70
CA LYS A 187 12.34 -24.59 0.25
C LYS A 187 13.24 -25.59 -0.49
N LYS A 188 14.39 -25.96 0.07
CA LYS A 188 15.24 -27.01 -0.53
C LYS A 188 14.62 -28.40 -0.39
N VAL A 189 13.70 -28.60 0.56
CA VAL A 189 13.06 -29.90 0.83
C VAL A 189 11.88 -30.17 -0.12
N ASP A 190 11.22 -29.14 -0.67
CA ASP A 190 9.99 -29.29 -1.47
C ASP A 190 10.21 -29.51 -2.98
N LYS A 191 11.46 -29.57 -3.45
CA LYS A 191 11.81 -29.89 -4.85
C LYS A 191 12.17 -31.35 -5.09
N SER A 192 11.89 -32.23 -4.12
CA SER A 192 12.20 -33.68 -4.20
C SER A 192 10.97 -34.59 -4.08
N ILE A 193 9.79 -34.10 -4.57
CA ILE A 193 8.61 -34.95 -4.81
C ILE A 193 8.15 -34.76 -6.25
#